data_aeaca68aa8e60a8e1a95664f2dfd03a3
#
_entry.id   aeaca68aa8e60a8e1a95664f2dfd03a3
#
_cell.length_a   1.000
_cell.length_b   1.000
_cell.length_c   1.000
_cell.angle_alpha   90.00
_cell.angle_beta   90.00
_cell.angle_gamma   90.00
#
_symmetry.space_group_name_H-M   'P 1'
#
loop_
_entity.id
_entity.type
_entity.pdbx_description
1 polymer ?
#
loop_
_entity_poly.entity_id
_entity_poly.type
_entity_poly.pdbx_seq_one_letter_code
_entity_poly.pdbx_strand_id
1 'polypeptide(L)'
;MAKGFDPAELMKQARALKDQMAKEQEKLKERVVEGTSGGGMVTAFVNGGSEVVGIKIDPDAVDPDDVSMLEDLIQVAVNDGLAKANELSETEMNKLTGGMGMGGLF
;
A
#
# COMPACT_ATOMS: atom_id res chain seq x y z
N MET A 1 -13.14 31.76 30.30
CA MET A 1 -14.04 31.18 29.33
C MET A 1 -13.31 30.42 28.24
N ALA A 2 -13.64 29.19 28.04
CA ALA A 2 -12.94 28.32 27.10
C ALA A 2 -13.48 28.50 25.67
N LYS A 3 -13.04 29.54 25.00
CA LYS A 3 -13.49 29.83 23.67
C LYS A 3 -12.90 28.92 22.59
N GLY A 4 -11.76 28.32 22.90
CA GLY A 4 -11.07 27.50 21.93
C GLY A 4 -11.64 26.10 21.76
N PHE A 5 -12.56 25.70 22.64
CA PHE A 5 -13.10 24.36 22.59
C PHE A 5 -14.57 24.36 22.26
N ASP A 6 -14.89 23.89 21.09
CA ASP A 6 -16.27 23.68 20.64
C ASP A 6 -16.38 22.22 20.19
N PRO A 7 -17.13 21.39 20.91
CA PRO A 7 -17.28 19.98 20.56
C PRO A 7 -17.80 19.76 19.15
N ALA A 8 -18.72 20.59 18.68
CA ALA A 8 -19.29 20.46 17.35
C ALA A 8 -18.23 20.74 16.28
N GLU A 9 -17.41 21.77 16.50
CA GLU A 9 -16.32 22.11 15.59
C GLU A 9 -15.28 21.03 15.56
N LEU A 10 -14.93 20.49 16.71
CA LEU A 10 -13.96 19.41 16.82
C LEU A 10 -14.43 18.16 16.09
N MET A 11 -15.71 17.80 16.23
CA MET A 11 -16.28 16.66 15.53
C MET A 11 -16.31 16.88 14.02
N LYS A 12 -16.57 18.11 13.60
CA LYS A 12 -16.56 18.46 12.17
C LYS A 12 -15.17 18.28 11.58
N GLN A 13 -14.15 18.72 12.30
CA GLN A 13 -12.75 18.54 11.87
C GLN A 13 -12.37 17.07 11.82
N ALA A 14 -12.80 16.28 12.79
CA ALA A 14 -12.54 14.85 12.81
C ALA A 14 -13.18 14.13 11.63
N ARG A 15 -14.41 14.50 11.27
CA ARG A 15 -15.09 13.95 10.11
C ARG A 15 -14.38 14.32 8.82
N ALA A 16 -13.95 15.57 8.69
CA ALA A 16 -13.24 16.03 7.51
C ALA A 16 -11.94 15.26 7.32
N LEU A 17 -11.21 15.01 8.41
CA LEU A 17 -9.99 14.24 8.37
C LEU A 17 -10.27 12.79 7.97
N LYS A 18 -11.30 12.19 8.56
CA LYS A 18 -11.69 10.82 8.25
C LYS A 18 -12.07 10.67 6.78
N ASP A 19 -12.84 11.62 6.24
CA ASP A 19 -13.23 11.62 4.84
C ASP A 19 -12.01 11.76 3.93
N GLN A 20 -11.07 12.60 4.31
CA GLN A 20 -9.84 12.81 3.55
C GLN A 20 -8.98 11.55 3.53
N MET A 21 -8.87 10.87 4.67
CA MET A 21 -8.14 9.61 4.74
C MET A 21 -8.80 8.52 3.91
N ALA A 22 -10.13 8.44 3.92
CA ALA A 22 -10.86 7.49 3.09
C ALA A 22 -10.63 7.74 1.61
N LYS A 23 -10.61 8.99 1.19
CA LYS A 23 -10.32 9.36 -0.20
C LYS A 23 -8.90 8.97 -0.59
N GLU A 24 -7.94 9.19 0.30
CA GLU A 24 -6.55 8.79 0.04
C GLU A 24 -6.43 7.28 -0.11
N GLN A 25 -7.13 6.51 0.71
CA GLN A 25 -7.14 5.05 0.61
C GLN A 25 -7.75 4.59 -0.70
N GLU A 26 -8.80 5.25 -1.18
CA GLU A 26 -9.38 4.94 -2.49
C GLU A 26 -8.40 5.21 -3.62
N LYS A 27 -7.67 6.33 -3.56
CA LYS A 27 -6.64 6.65 -4.54
C LYS A 27 -5.51 5.63 -4.53
N LEU A 28 -5.13 5.15 -3.35
CA LEU A 28 -4.09 4.15 -3.20
C LEU A 28 -4.45 2.83 -3.87
N LYS A 29 -5.72 2.46 -3.87
CA LYS A 29 -6.19 1.24 -4.54
C LYS A 29 -6.00 1.31 -6.05
N GLU A 30 -5.92 2.48 -6.62
CA GLU A 30 -5.71 2.67 -8.04
C GLU A 30 -4.23 2.67 -8.42
N ARG A 31 -3.34 2.78 -7.44
CA ARG A 31 -1.89 2.77 -7.68
C ARG A 31 -1.37 1.35 -7.55
N VAL A 32 -0.60 0.94 -8.53
CA VAL A 32 -0.05 -0.42 -8.60
C VAL A 32 1.46 -0.37 -8.53
N VAL A 33 2.03 -1.21 -7.70
CA VAL A 33 3.47 -1.44 -7.62
C VAL A 33 3.78 -2.86 -8.05
N GLU A 34 5.04 -3.12 -8.39
CA GLU A 34 5.47 -4.42 -8.88
C GLU A 34 6.46 -5.04 -7.92
N GLY A 35 6.20 -6.30 -7.55
CA GLY A 35 7.17 -7.13 -6.85
C GLY A 35 7.71 -8.17 -7.82
N THR A 36 8.99 -8.46 -7.74
CA THR A 36 9.63 -9.38 -8.69
C THR A 36 10.47 -10.43 -7.96
N SER A 37 10.71 -11.53 -8.67
CA SER A 37 11.62 -12.58 -8.22
C SER A 37 12.29 -13.24 -9.42
N GLY A 38 13.40 -13.94 -9.17
CA GLY A 38 14.09 -14.69 -10.19
C GLY A 38 14.58 -13.84 -11.36
N GLY A 39 15.05 -12.63 -11.09
CA GLY A 39 15.49 -11.73 -12.16
C GLY A 39 14.37 -11.25 -13.07
N GLY A 40 13.15 -11.19 -12.56
CA GLY A 40 11.98 -10.77 -13.32
C GLY A 40 11.18 -11.90 -13.92
N MET A 41 11.51 -13.15 -13.61
CA MET A 41 10.76 -14.31 -14.11
C MET A 41 9.33 -14.34 -13.59
N VAL A 42 9.11 -13.84 -12.38
CA VAL A 42 7.77 -13.69 -11.82
C VAL A 42 7.59 -12.25 -11.36
N THR A 43 6.48 -11.65 -11.73
CA THR A 43 6.11 -10.30 -11.31
C THR A 43 4.72 -10.34 -10.70
N ALA A 44 4.60 -9.80 -9.50
CA ALA A 44 3.32 -9.63 -8.83
C ALA A 44 2.94 -8.15 -8.87
N PHE A 45 1.71 -7.88 -9.25
CA PHE A 45 1.17 -6.52 -9.28
C PHE A 45 0.29 -6.35 -8.04
N VAL A 46 0.63 -5.38 -7.20
CA VAL A 46 -0.06 -5.16 -5.93
C VAL A 46 -0.49 -3.70 -5.86
N ASN A 47 -1.74 -3.45 -5.50
CA ASN A 47 -2.19 -2.09 -5.35
C ASN A 47 -1.85 -1.53 -3.96
N GLY A 48 -2.03 -0.22 -3.80
CA GLY A 48 -1.74 0.45 -2.53
C GLY A 48 -2.66 0.04 -1.38
N GLY A 49 -3.71 -0.71 -1.68
CA GLY A 49 -4.58 -1.33 -0.67
C GLY A 49 -4.14 -2.72 -0.26
N SER A 50 -2.93 -3.12 -0.62
CA SER A 50 -2.34 -4.43 -0.30
C SER A 50 -3.10 -5.60 -0.92
N GLU A 51 -3.65 -5.39 -2.10
CA GLU A 51 -4.30 -6.46 -2.86
C GLU A 51 -3.44 -6.85 -4.05
N VAL A 52 -3.28 -8.15 -4.25
CA VAL A 52 -2.61 -8.67 -5.46
C VAL A 52 -3.61 -8.58 -6.60
N VAL A 53 -3.30 -7.76 -7.59
CA VAL A 53 -4.22 -7.51 -8.72
C VAL A 53 -3.79 -8.23 -9.99
N GLY A 54 -2.62 -8.85 -10.00
CA GLY A 54 -2.17 -9.63 -11.14
C GLY A 54 -0.84 -10.31 -10.85
N ILE A 55 -0.59 -11.37 -11.62
CA ILE A 55 0.69 -12.08 -11.57
C ILE A 55 1.07 -12.38 -13.02
N LYS A 56 2.32 -12.09 -13.35
CA LYS A 56 2.89 -12.42 -14.65
C LYS A 56 4.04 -13.41 -14.43
N ILE A 57 4.00 -14.50 -15.14
CA ILE A 57 5.00 -15.56 -15.05
C ILE A 57 5.62 -15.74 -16.42
N ASP A 58 6.95 -15.65 -16.48
CA ASP A 58 7.70 -15.99 -17.69
C ASP A 58 7.54 -17.49 -17.95
N PRO A 59 7.16 -17.93 -19.16
CA PRO A 59 7.01 -19.34 -19.45
C PRO A 59 8.28 -20.16 -19.16
N ASP A 60 9.46 -19.55 -19.25
CA ASP A 60 10.71 -20.22 -18.95
C ASP A 60 10.86 -20.59 -17.48
N ALA A 61 10.07 -19.97 -16.60
CA ALA A 61 10.06 -20.32 -15.18
C ALA A 61 9.17 -21.52 -14.87
N VAL A 62 8.39 -21.97 -15.83
CA VAL A 62 7.43 -23.06 -15.62
C VAL A 62 8.09 -24.37 -16.01
N ASP A 63 8.47 -25.17 -14.99
CA ASP A 63 9.03 -26.49 -15.16
C ASP A 63 8.10 -27.49 -14.45
N PRO A 64 7.40 -28.34 -15.19
CA PRO A 64 6.48 -29.30 -14.60
C PRO A 64 7.16 -30.28 -13.64
N ASP A 65 8.47 -30.46 -13.79
CA ASP A 65 9.24 -31.36 -12.93
C ASP A 65 9.75 -30.64 -11.65
N ASP A 66 9.59 -29.32 -11.59
CA ASP A 66 10.02 -28.54 -10.42
C ASP A 66 9.00 -27.43 -10.10
N VAL A 67 7.81 -27.84 -9.74
CA VAL A 67 6.73 -26.92 -9.39
C VAL A 67 7.07 -26.13 -8.12
N SER A 68 7.81 -26.76 -7.22
CA SER A 68 8.22 -26.14 -5.97
C SER A 68 9.03 -24.86 -6.17
N MET A 69 9.89 -24.85 -7.18
CA MET A 69 10.66 -23.65 -7.52
C MET A 69 9.73 -22.51 -7.94
N LEU A 70 8.72 -22.80 -8.75
CA LEU A 70 7.76 -21.79 -9.19
C LEU A 70 6.95 -21.24 -8.01
N GLU A 71 6.54 -22.12 -7.10
CA GLU A 71 5.82 -21.71 -5.90
C GLU A 71 6.65 -20.72 -5.08
N ASP A 72 7.93 -21.01 -4.89
CA ASP A 72 8.85 -20.14 -4.16
C ASP A 72 9.02 -18.79 -4.87
N LEU A 73 9.17 -18.80 -6.19
CA LEU A 73 9.29 -17.56 -6.97
C LEU A 73 8.05 -16.70 -6.84
N ILE A 74 6.87 -17.31 -6.88
CA ILE A 74 5.62 -16.58 -6.73
C ILE A 74 5.54 -15.97 -5.33
N GLN A 75 5.88 -16.73 -4.30
CA GLN A 75 5.86 -16.26 -2.93
C GLN A 75 6.75 -15.04 -2.73
N VAL A 76 7.97 -15.10 -3.25
CA VAL A 76 8.93 -14.00 -3.14
C VAL A 76 8.44 -12.76 -3.88
N ALA A 77 7.91 -12.92 -5.10
CA ALA A 77 7.40 -11.81 -5.88
C ALA A 77 6.20 -11.14 -5.17
N VAL A 78 5.28 -11.94 -4.65
CA VAL A 78 4.11 -11.42 -3.93
C VAL A 78 4.53 -10.66 -2.68
N ASN A 79 5.43 -11.23 -1.89
CA ASN A 79 5.92 -10.58 -0.68
C ASN A 79 6.67 -9.28 -0.98
N ASP A 80 7.47 -9.27 -2.06
CA ASP A 80 8.15 -8.06 -2.50
C ASP A 80 7.14 -6.97 -2.90
N GLY A 81 6.10 -7.35 -3.63
CA GLY A 81 5.04 -6.42 -4.03
C GLY A 81 4.25 -5.89 -2.84
N LEU A 82 3.92 -6.76 -1.89
CA LEU A 82 3.21 -6.35 -0.69
C LEU A 82 4.03 -5.38 0.16
N ALA A 83 5.34 -5.63 0.29
CA ALA A 83 6.23 -4.73 1.02
C ALA A 83 6.27 -3.35 0.37
N LYS A 84 6.37 -3.29 -0.95
CA LYS A 84 6.38 -2.03 -1.70
C LYS A 84 5.04 -1.30 -1.61
N ALA A 85 3.94 -2.03 -1.68
CA ALA A 85 2.61 -1.44 -1.54
C ALA A 85 2.42 -0.85 -0.15
N ASN A 86 2.90 -1.54 0.87
CA ASN A 86 2.82 -1.08 2.25
C ASN A 86 3.66 0.19 2.45
N GLU A 87 4.85 0.23 1.88
CA GLU A 87 5.71 1.41 1.92
C GLU A 87 5.05 2.59 1.22
N LEU A 88 4.44 2.37 0.06
CA LEU A 88 3.69 3.39 -0.65
C LEU A 88 2.56 3.94 0.22
N SER A 89 1.78 3.06 0.83
CA SER A 89 0.67 3.44 1.68
C SER A 89 1.14 4.27 2.88
N GLU A 90 2.20 3.84 3.55
CA GLU A 90 2.77 4.56 4.68
C GLU A 90 3.26 5.95 4.27
N THR A 91 3.95 6.04 3.13
CA THR A 91 4.47 7.31 2.64
C THR A 91 3.33 8.29 2.35
N GLU A 92 2.29 7.84 1.67
CA GLU A 92 1.16 8.70 1.33
C GLU A 92 0.36 9.12 2.56
N MET A 93 0.16 8.21 3.51
CA MET A 93 -0.55 8.54 4.75
C MET A 93 0.27 9.45 5.64
N ASN A 94 1.59 9.30 5.66
CA ASN A 94 2.47 10.19 6.41
C ASN A 94 2.46 11.61 5.85
N LYS A 95 2.37 11.75 4.53
CA LYS A 95 2.22 13.08 3.91
C LYS A 95 0.96 13.77 4.39
N LEU A 96 -0.13 13.03 4.49
CA LEU A 96 -1.40 13.54 4.93
C LEU A 96 -1.34 13.97 6.41
N THR A 97 -0.82 13.12 7.27
CA THR A 97 -0.71 13.41 8.70
C THR A 97 0.40 14.42 9.00
N GLY A 98 1.46 14.40 8.21
CA GLY A 98 2.57 15.36 8.34
C GLY A 98 2.13 16.81 8.17
N GLY A 99 1.12 17.04 7.33
CA GLY A 99 0.55 18.37 7.15
C GLY A 99 -0.17 18.90 8.38
N MET A 100 -0.40 18.04 9.37
CA MET A 100 -1.02 18.40 10.63
C MET A 100 0.00 18.69 11.73
N GLY A 101 1.26 18.74 11.39
CA GLY A 101 2.31 19.05 12.36
C GLY A 101 2.71 17.91 13.27
N MET A 102 2.27 16.71 12.98
CA MET A 102 2.61 15.54 13.80
C MET A 102 4.09 15.24 13.81
N GLY A 103 4.75 15.51 12.70
CA GLY A 103 6.19 15.33 12.60
C GLY A 103 6.98 16.20 13.55
N GLY A 104 6.43 17.33 13.96
CA GLY A 104 7.08 18.22 14.92
C GLY A 104 7.08 17.72 16.35
N LEU A 105 6.35 16.66 16.63
CA LEU A 105 6.27 16.08 17.96
C LEU A 105 7.36 15.06 18.22
N PHE A 106 8.09 14.70 17.21
CA PHE A 106 9.16 13.70 17.27
C PHE A 106 10.50 14.26 16.80
#